data_70bde1c2b8ed667bdeebbaf1747e159f
#
_entry.id   70bde1c2b8ed667bdeebbaf1747e159f
#
_cell.length_a   1.000
_cell.length_b   1.000
_cell.length_c   1.000
_cell.angle_alpha   90.00
_cell.angle_beta   90.00
_cell.angle_gamma   90.00
#
_symmetry.space_group_name_H-M   'P 1'
#
loop_
_entity.id
_entity.type
_entity.pdbx_description
1 polymer ?
#
loop_
_entity_poly.entity_id
_entity_poly.type
_entity_poly.pdbx_seq_one_letter_code
_entity_poly.pdbx_strand_id
1 'polypeptide(L)'
;QTDCGIPVGGGTLGLANRGEPEKERAAFEFLKYMIQPEPQAEWHMATGYYAINQKAYELDSVKQFYEENPLFEVAVEQIMNSNTDAVGPVYATNMEARTKIQDHWRAMMEQRETPEQAISAAEAEVTQLIEQYNATNPLA
;
A
#
# COMPACT_ATOMS: atom_id res chain seq x y z
N GLN A 1 15.24 -7.25 17.61
CA GLN A 1 14.74 -6.77 16.32
C GLN A 1 13.70 -7.79 15.86
N THR A 2 12.44 -7.45 15.93
CA THR A 2 11.38 -8.29 15.38
C THR A 2 11.45 -8.17 13.86
N ASP A 3 11.63 -9.29 13.15
CA ASP A 3 11.52 -9.39 11.70
C ASP A 3 10.05 -9.16 11.28
N CYS A 4 9.60 -7.92 11.46
CA CYS A 4 8.26 -7.52 11.03
C CYS A 4 8.34 -7.14 9.55
N GLY A 5 7.48 -7.75 8.74
CA GLY A 5 7.25 -7.30 7.37
C GLY A 5 6.55 -5.94 7.36
N ILE A 6 6.66 -5.25 6.23
CA ILE A 6 5.95 -3.99 6.01
C ILE A 6 4.77 -4.26 5.09
N PRO A 7 3.54 -3.91 5.47
CA PRO A 7 2.43 -3.95 4.54
C PRO A 7 2.62 -2.87 3.47
N VAL A 8 2.63 -3.28 2.21
CA VAL A 8 2.78 -2.38 1.06
C VAL A 8 1.40 -2.06 0.51
N GLY A 9 1.09 -0.77 0.43
CA GLY A 9 -0.03 -0.26 -0.34
C GLY A 9 0.42 0.16 -1.73
N GLY A 10 -0.51 0.22 -2.67
CA GLY A 10 -0.20 0.67 -4.03
C GLY A 10 -1.43 0.67 -4.93
N GLY A 11 -1.20 1.03 -6.18
CA GLY A 11 -2.18 0.93 -7.25
C GLY A 11 -1.80 -0.16 -8.24
N THR A 12 -2.79 -0.71 -8.92
CA THR A 12 -2.61 -1.67 -10.00
C THR A 12 -3.13 -1.13 -11.31
N LEU A 13 -2.41 -1.41 -12.39
CA LEU A 13 -2.91 -1.19 -13.74
C LEU A 13 -3.46 -2.52 -14.26
N GLY A 14 -4.68 -2.51 -14.75
CA GLY A 14 -5.35 -3.67 -15.31
C GLY A 14 -5.77 -3.46 -16.76
N LEU A 15 -5.76 -4.54 -17.54
CA LEU A 15 -6.29 -4.56 -18.89
C LEU A 15 -7.75 -5.01 -18.85
N ALA A 16 -8.65 -4.14 -19.32
CA ALA A 16 -10.06 -4.50 -19.49
C ALA A 16 -10.27 -5.18 -20.85
N ASN A 17 -10.80 -6.39 -20.83
CA ASN A 17 -11.24 -7.07 -22.05
C ASN A 17 -12.59 -6.45 -22.50
N ARG A 18 -12.58 -5.81 -23.66
CA ARG A 18 -13.76 -5.19 -24.28
C ARG A 18 -14.13 -5.81 -25.62
N GLY A 19 -13.45 -6.89 -26.03
CA GLY A 19 -13.65 -7.54 -27.33
C GLY A 19 -13.07 -6.74 -28.50
N GLU A 20 -12.08 -5.86 -28.24
CA GLU A 20 -11.38 -5.04 -29.24
C GLU A 20 -9.88 -5.41 -29.27
N PRO A 21 -9.47 -6.50 -29.92
CA PRO A 21 -8.12 -7.07 -29.82
C PRO A 21 -6.99 -6.11 -30.14
N GLU A 22 -7.17 -5.19 -31.09
CA GLU A 22 -6.15 -4.20 -31.46
C GLU A 22 -5.92 -3.18 -30.34
N LYS A 23 -6.99 -2.69 -29.70
CA LYS A 23 -6.90 -1.76 -28.58
C LYS A 23 -6.34 -2.45 -27.34
N GLU A 24 -6.72 -3.68 -27.10
CA GLU A 24 -6.20 -4.50 -26.00
C GLU A 24 -4.69 -4.74 -26.18
N ARG A 25 -4.25 -5.04 -27.42
CA ARG A 25 -2.82 -5.15 -27.72
C ARG A 25 -2.07 -3.85 -27.47
N ALA A 26 -2.60 -2.71 -27.91
CA ALA A 26 -1.99 -1.41 -27.69
C ALA A 26 -1.90 -1.07 -26.18
N ALA A 27 -2.96 -1.36 -25.42
CA ALA A 27 -2.96 -1.17 -23.97
C ALA A 27 -1.96 -2.11 -23.28
N PHE A 28 -1.79 -3.33 -23.75
CA PHE A 28 -0.79 -4.26 -23.24
C PHE A 28 0.65 -3.78 -23.51
N GLU A 29 0.92 -3.22 -24.69
CA GLU A 29 2.24 -2.63 -24.98
C GLU A 29 2.52 -1.43 -24.06
N PHE A 30 1.52 -0.63 -23.71
CA PHE A 30 1.66 0.41 -22.69
C PHE A 30 2.01 -0.16 -21.31
N LEU A 31 1.34 -1.24 -20.87
CA LEU A 31 1.69 -1.91 -19.61
C LEU A 31 3.12 -2.44 -19.64
N LYS A 32 3.54 -3.04 -20.75
CA LYS A 32 4.94 -3.50 -20.93
C LYS A 32 5.94 -2.36 -20.85
N TYR A 33 5.62 -1.19 -21.37
CA TYR A 33 6.45 0.00 -21.25
C TYR A 33 6.55 0.45 -19.78
N MET A 34 5.42 0.50 -19.07
CA MET A 34 5.37 0.97 -17.68
C MET A 34 6.18 0.11 -16.69
N ILE A 35 6.47 -1.15 -17.03
CA ILE A 35 7.30 -2.03 -16.19
C ILE A 35 8.80 -2.03 -16.57
N GLN A 36 9.22 -1.21 -17.55
CA GLN A 36 10.64 -1.07 -17.86
C GLN A 36 11.38 -0.27 -16.76
N PRO A 37 12.70 -0.45 -16.64
CA PRO A 37 13.47 0.20 -15.59
C PRO A 37 13.33 1.73 -15.57
N GLU A 38 13.42 2.38 -16.72
CA GLU A 38 13.40 3.83 -16.85
C GLU A 38 12.04 4.44 -16.42
N PRO A 39 10.88 4.02 -16.96
CA PRO A 39 9.59 4.51 -16.48
C PRO A 39 9.33 4.21 -15.00
N GLN A 40 9.80 3.06 -14.51
CA GLN A 40 9.69 2.73 -13.09
C GLN A 40 10.54 3.64 -12.20
N ALA A 41 11.73 4.00 -12.65
CA ALA A 41 12.60 4.95 -11.96
C ALA A 41 11.98 6.35 -11.91
N GLU A 42 11.48 6.85 -13.05
CA GLU A 42 10.80 8.15 -13.12
C GLU A 42 9.58 8.18 -12.16
N TRP A 43 8.78 7.12 -12.19
CA TRP A 43 7.61 7.01 -11.32
C TRP A 43 7.99 6.99 -9.84
N HIS A 44 9.03 6.21 -9.49
CA HIS A 44 9.55 6.13 -8.14
C HIS A 44 10.03 7.50 -7.62
N MET A 45 10.88 8.16 -8.37
CA MET A 45 11.44 9.46 -7.97
C MET A 45 10.37 10.56 -7.87
N ALA A 46 9.35 10.51 -8.74
CA ALA A 46 8.29 11.51 -8.75
C ALA A 46 7.22 11.32 -7.67
N THR A 47 6.96 10.09 -7.24
CA THR A 47 5.81 9.77 -6.40
C THR A 47 6.16 9.12 -5.06
N GLY A 48 7.36 8.58 -4.91
CA GLY A 48 7.75 7.77 -3.75
C GLY A 48 7.21 6.34 -3.76
N TYR A 49 6.47 5.92 -4.80
CA TYR A 49 6.05 4.53 -4.93
C TYR A 49 7.26 3.63 -5.22
N TYR A 50 7.23 2.40 -4.71
CA TYR A 50 8.27 1.42 -5.00
C TYR A 50 8.26 1.02 -6.46
N ALA A 51 9.44 0.97 -7.09
CA ALA A 51 9.59 0.39 -8.41
C ALA A 51 9.46 -1.13 -8.33
N ILE A 52 8.57 -1.72 -9.13
CA ILE A 52 8.40 -3.17 -9.20
C ILE A 52 9.51 -3.85 -10.00
N ASN A 53 10.21 -3.09 -10.84
CA ASN A 53 11.40 -3.56 -11.56
C ASN A 53 12.65 -3.18 -10.78
N GLN A 54 13.31 -4.17 -10.19
CA GLN A 54 14.50 -3.94 -9.36
C GLN A 54 15.65 -3.23 -10.11
N LYS A 55 15.74 -3.41 -11.44
CA LYS A 55 16.75 -2.72 -12.26
C LYS A 55 16.58 -1.21 -12.28
N ALA A 56 15.41 -0.69 -11.94
CA ALA A 56 15.19 0.74 -11.79
C ALA A 56 16.10 1.36 -10.73
N TYR A 57 16.35 0.64 -9.63
CA TYR A 57 17.22 1.09 -8.55
C TYR A 57 18.71 1.06 -8.89
N GLU A 58 19.07 0.37 -9.97
CA GLU A 58 20.46 0.29 -10.46
C GLU A 58 20.82 1.47 -11.38
N LEU A 59 19.84 2.25 -11.85
CA LEU A 59 20.06 3.39 -12.74
C LEU A 59 20.78 4.52 -12.01
N ASP A 60 21.71 5.16 -12.72
CA ASP A 60 22.50 6.26 -12.16
C ASP A 60 21.62 7.45 -11.73
N SER A 61 20.51 7.69 -12.42
CA SER A 61 19.53 8.72 -12.05
C SER A 61 18.91 8.48 -10.67
N VAL A 62 18.61 7.24 -10.33
CA VAL A 62 18.05 6.89 -9.01
C VAL A 62 19.11 6.95 -7.92
N LYS A 63 20.33 6.51 -8.20
CA LYS A 63 21.46 6.62 -7.27
C LYS A 63 21.75 8.09 -6.93
N GLN A 64 21.80 8.95 -7.94
CA GLN A 64 21.97 10.40 -7.72
C GLN A 64 20.80 10.99 -6.93
N PHE A 65 19.56 10.58 -7.24
CA PHE A 65 18.38 11.01 -6.50
C PHE A 65 18.47 10.64 -5.02
N TYR A 66 18.99 9.47 -4.67
CA TYR A 66 19.17 9.04 -3.27
C TYR A 66 20.27 9.81 -2.54
N GLU A 67 21.34 10.22 -3.22
CA GLU A 67 22.35 11.11 -2.63
C GLU A 67 21.72 12.42 -2.16
N GLU A 68 20.75 12.95 -2.93
CA GLU A 68 20.01 14.17 -2.60
C GLU A 68 18.84 13.94 -1.62
N ASN A 69 18.27 12.72 -1.62
CA ASN A 69 17.06 12.35 -0.88
C ASN A 69 17.23 11.00 -0.12
N PRO A 70 18.13 10.90 0.86
CA PRO A 70 18.53 9.60 1.45
C PRO A 70 17.39 8.86 2.14
N LEU A 71 16.33 9.53 2.58
CA LEU A 71 15.18 8.87 3.21
C LEU A 71 14.37 7.97 2.25
N PHE A 72 14.46 8.22 0.94
CA PHE A 72 13.82 7.33 -0.05
C PHE A 72 14.52 5.98 -0.12
N GLU A 73 15.86 5.95 -0.03
CA GLU A 73 16.64 4.71 -0.01
C GLU A 73 16.32 3.86 1.21
N VAL A 74 16.20 4.48 2.40
CA VAL A 74 15.82 3.79 3.64
C VAL A 74 14.50 3.01 3.49
N ALA A 75 13.50 3.61 2.85
CA ALA A 75 12.21 2.96 2.62
C ALA A 75 12.34 1.74 1.70
N VAL A 76 13.17 1.83 0.64
CA VAL A 76 13.43 0.73 -0.28
C VAL A 76 14.23 -0.40 0.40
N GLU A 77 15.27 -0.06 1.16
CA GLU A 77 16.02 -1.03 1.95
C GLU A 77 15.13 -1.77 2.95
N GLN A 78 14.21 -1.06 3.59
CA GLN A 78 13.29 -1.64 4.54
C GLN A 78 12.37 -2.68 3.90
N ILE A 79 11.81 -2.41 2.71
CA ILE A 79 10.96 -3.38 2.01
C ILE A 79 11.76 -4.56 1.48
N MET A 80 12.98 -4.34 0.97
CA MET A 80 13.85 -5.40 0.47
C MET A 80 14.31 -6.37 1.57
N ASN A 81 14.42 -5.87 2.80
CA ASN A 81 14.81 -6.65 3.97
C ASN A 81 13.59 -7.13 4.79
N SER A 82 12.36 -6.89 4.32
CA SER A 82 11.14 -7.31 5.02
C SER A 82 10.91 -8.82 4.89
N ASN A 83 10.39 -9.41 5.96
CA ASN A 83 9.92 -10.79 5.93
C ASN A 83 8.66 -10.89 5.06
N THR A 84 8.72 -11.68 3.99
CA THR A 84 7.60 -11.90 3.05
C THR A 84 6.44 -12.68 3.65
N ASP A 85 6.63 -13.36 4.78
CA ASP A 85 5.59 -14.10 5.49
C ASP A 85 4.74 -13.18 6.38
N ALA A 86 5.21 -11.95 6.64
CA ALA A 86 4.47 -10.96 7.40
C ALA A 86 3.51 -10.20 6.49
N VAL A 87 2.36 -10.80 6.24
CA VAL A 87 1.24 -10.16 5.54
C VAL A 87 0.43 -9.31 6.50
N GLY A 88 -0.10 -8.19 6.02
CA GLY A 88 -1.04 -7.39 6.80
C GLY A 88 -2.31 -8.17 7.14
N PRO A 89 -3.11 -7.69 8.09
CA PRO A 89 -4.35 -8.37 8.48
C PRO A 89 -5.32 -8.44 7.31
N VAL A 90 -5.81 -9.66 7.02
CA VAL A 90 -6.81 -9.91 5.99
C VAL A 90 -8.13 -10.27 6.67
N TYR A 91 -9.08 -9.36 6.62
CA TYR A 91 -10.43 -9.59 7.16
C TYR A 91 -11.47 -8.85 6.31
N ALA A 92 -12.69 -9.38 6.27
CA ALA A 92 -13.73 -8.95 5.33
C ALA A 92 -14.15 -7.47 5.54
N THR A 93 -14.13 -6.97 6.77
CA THR A 93 -14.53 -5.62 7.15
C THR A 93 -13.36 -4.61 7.16
N ASN A 94 -12.25 -4.92 6.47
CA ASN A 94 -11.03 -4.12 6.52
C ASN A 94 -11.23 -2.65 6.14
N MET A 95 -12.02 -2.37 5.10
CA MET A 95 -12.24 -1.00 4.62
C MET A 95 -13.04 -0.17 5.63
N GLU A 96 -14.11 -0.76 6.19
CA GLU A 96 -14.94 -0.13 7.20
C GLU A 96 -14.17 0.09 8.50
N ALA A 97 -13.43 -0.92 8.97
CA ALA A 97 -12.58 -0.83 10.14
C ALA A 97 -11.51 0.27 9.99
N ARG A 98 -10.87 0.34 8.82
CA ARG A 98 -9.90 1.40 8.52
C ARG A 98 -10.54 2.79 8.62
N THR A 99 -11.76 2.96 8.11
CA THR A 99 -12.48 4.23 8.19
C THR A 99 -12.72 4.63 9.65
N LYS A 100 -13.18 3.70 10.49
CA LYS A 100 -13.40 3.94 11.94
C LYS A 100 -12.11 4.38 12.64
N ILE A 101 -11.01 3.66 12.41
CA ILE A 101 -9.71 4.01 12.97
C ILE A 101 -9.27 5.41 12.51
N GLN A 102 -9.43 5.73 11.23
CA GLN A 102 -9.05 7.05 10.69
C GLN A 102 -9.90 8.19 11.27
N ASP A 103 -11.17 7.97 11.53
CA ASP A 103 -12.07 8.98 12.10
C ASP A 103 -11.65 9.34 13.54
N HIS A 104 -11.35 8.35 14.38
CA HIS A 104 -10.83 8.58 15.72
C HIS A 104 -9.41 9.17 15.70
N TRP A 105 -8.55 8.74 14.78
CA TRP A 105 -7.25 9.35 14.59
C TRP A 105 -7.37 10.84 14.24
N ARG A 106 -8.30 11.18 13.35
CA ARG A 106 -8.57 12.59 13.00
C ARG A 106 -9.11 13.36 14.19
N ALA A 107 -10.07 12.80 14.95
CA ALA A 107 -10.61 13.43 16.15
C ALA A 107 -9.52 13.71 17.19
N MET A 108 -8.57 12.81 17.36
CA MET A 108 -7.40 12.99 18.22
C MET A 108 -6.50 14.14 17.72
N MET A 109 -6.18 14.15 16.41
CA MET A 109 -5.34 15.22 15.83
C MET A 109 -6.00 16.61 15.91
N GLU A 110 -7.33 16.65 15.85
CA GLU A 110 -8.14 17.86 16.05
C GLU A 110 -8.38 18.20 17.53
N GLN A 111 -7.77 17.46 18.46
CA GLN A 111 -7.91 17.63 19.91
C GLN A 111 -9.34 17.48 20.45
N ARG A 112 -10.20 16.75 19.73
CA ARG A 112 -11.57 16.41 20.15
C ARG A 112 -11.61 15.14 21.02
N GLU A 113 -10.59 14.30 20.93
CA GLU A 113 -10.39 13.10 21.73
C GLU A 113 -8.97 13.06 22.27
N THR A 114 -8.78 12.47 23.45
CA THR A 114 -7.43 12.12 23.91
C THR A 114 -6.93 10.87 23.18
N PRO A 115 -5.61 10.58 23.13
CA PRO A 115 -5.09 9.36 22.56
C PRO A 115 -5.75 8.09 23.12
N GLU A 116 -5.99 8.03 24.42
CA GLU A 116 -6.63 6.89 25.10
C GLU A 116 -8.10 6.76 24.68
N GLN A 117 -8.83 7.86 24.56
CA GLN A 117 -10.21 7.87 24.09
C GLN A 117 -10.30 7.40 22.65
N ALA A 118 -9.44 7.91 21.77
CA ALA A 118 -9.43 7.55 20.36
C ALA A 118 -9.14 6.05 20.16
N ILE A 119 -8.16 5.52 20.87
CA ILE A 119 -7.81 4.07 20.79
C ILE A 119 -8.97 3.21 21.30
N SER A 120 -9.51 3.52 22.48
CA SER A 120 -10.58 2.73 23.08
C SER A 120 -11.88 2.76 22.24
N ALA A 121 -12.23 3.92 21.68
CA ALA A 121 -13.39 4.06 20.82
C ALA A 121 -13.20 3.32 19.49
N ALA A 122 -12.04 3.45 18.85
CA ALA A 122 -11.71 2.72 17.63
C ALA A 122 -11.77 1.20 17.84
N GLU A 123 -11.19 0.68 18.95
CA GLU A 123 -11.25 -0.73 19.30
C GLU A 123 -12.68 -1.22 19.45
N ALA A 124 -13.52 -0.48 20.20
CA ALA A 124 -14.91 -0.85 20.42
C ALA A 124 -15.72 -0.90 19.11
N GLU A 125 -15.59 0.13 18.25
CA GLU A 125 -16.30 0.19 16.97
C GLU A 125 -15.85 -0.89 16.00
N VAL A 126 -14.53 -1.16 15.90
CA VAL A 126 -14.00 -2.22 15.04
C VAL A 126 -14.43 -3.61 15.55
N THR A 127 -14.40 -3.84 16.85
CA THR A 127 -14.88 -5.09 17.45
C THR A 127 -16.35 -5.33 17.13
N GLN A 128 -17.19 -4.32 17.33
CA GLN A 128 -18.61 -4.41 16.99
C GLN A 128 -18.84 -4.71 15.50
N LEU A 129 -18.08 -4.09 14.63
CA LEU A 129 -18.15 -4.32 13.17
C LEU A 129 -17.82 -5.76 12.80
N ILE A 130 -16.77 -6.34 13.41
CA ILE A 130 -16.38 -7.74 13.20
C ILE A 130 -17.44 -8.70 13.73
N GLU A 131 -17.97 -8.44 14.92
CA GLU A 131 -19.05 -9.25 15.54
C GLU A 131 -20.31 -9.27 14.68
N GLN A 132 -20.73 -8.10 14.17
CA GLN A 132 -21.88 -7.98 13.26
C GLN A 132 -21.65 -8.76 11.95
N TYR A 133 -20.48 -8.65 11.37
CA TYR A 133 -20.12 -9.42 10.18
C TYR A 133 -20.18 -10.92 10.44
N ASN A 134 -19.58 -11.40 11.53
CA ASN A 134 -19.57 -12.81 11.86
C ASN A 134 -20.96 -13.36 12.18
N ALA A 135 -21.83 -12.56 12.78
CA ALA A 135 -23.21 -12.95 13.04
C ALA A 135 -24.03 -13.18 11.76
N THR A 136 -23.73 -12.43 10.70
CA THR A 136 -24.41 -12.54 9.39
C THR A 136 -23.71 -13.50 8.43
N ASN A 137 -22.45 -13.85 8.68
CA ASN A 137 -21.62 -14.72 7.84
C ASN A 137 -20.97 -15.83 8.69
N PRO A 138 -21.75 -16.74 9.27
CA PRO A 138 -21.18 -17.80 10.09
C PRO A 138 -20.27 -18.70 9.25
N LEU A 139 -19.12 -19.08 9.82
CA LEU A 139 -18.23 -20.05 9.21
C LEU A 139 -18.99 -21.38 9.08
N ALA A 140 -18.97 -21.97 7.86
CA ALA A 140 -19.58 -23.26 7.57
C ALA A 140 -18.78 -24.40 8.22
#